data_0640b2455120315c645d576fe414e6d5
#
_entry.id   0640b2455120315c645d576fe414e6d5
#
_cell.length_a   1.000
_cell.length_b   1.000
_cell.length_c   1.000
_cell.angle_alpha   90.00
_cell.angle_beta   90.00
_cell.angle_gamma   90.00
#
_symmetry.space_group_name_H-M   'P 1'
#
loop_
_entity.id
_entity.type
_entity.pdbx_description
1 polymer ?
#
loop_
_entity_poly.entity_id
_entity_poly.type
_entity_poly.pdbx_seq_one_letter_code
_entity_poly.pdbx_strand_id
1 'polypeptide(L)'
;MEEQTLKEKTAKGLLWGGIHNGIMQLLNLVFGIFLARLLTPSDYGMIGMLLVFSSVAGILQESGFTTALINRKEFRHEDYNAVFWFSTLTGATLYIILFLCAPLIARFYHQPELTSLARYMFLSFVISSMGIAHNAMLIKQMKIRQNAIIGITSLFISGIVGITMAYNGMAYWGIATQTLTYVFFIVVGRWHFSGWRPTFSFNFKPLREMIGFSMKILASNLITQINNNILTVILGRFYDSHQVGFYNQANKWKDMGSYTVQGMTNSVSQPVIRQVEEESERLIRIFRKMLRFAAFISMPCMFGLALTAPEIITIAITDKWLESARLMQILCIGAAFMPIQTLMYNMIISKERSDICLWNTIVFGITQIVVELFCYPYGITTMVWAFTAMNISWLTVWWYYVWKLTGLSGWLVLKDILPFVVIAGGSILAAGYVASFTPNIYWSLLVKIAVAVVLYASVMYLSGANIFRESVAQITGMIRKKHE
;
A
#
# COMPACT_ATOMS: atom_id res chain seq x y z
N MET A 1 4.42 -40.62 -4.77
CA MET A 1 4.48 -39.18 -4.39
C MET A 1 3.60 -39.06 -3.17
N GLU A 2 4.18 -38.86 -1.98
CA GLU A 2 3.42 -38.68 -0.74
C GLU A 2 2.47 -37.50 -0.88
N GLU A 3 1.20 -37.72 -0.60
CA GLU A 3 0.21 -36.65 -0.49
C GLU A 3 0.61 -35.72 0.67
N GLN A 4 1.20 -34.58 0.34
CA GLN A 4 1.48 -33.57 1.34
C GLN A 4 0.18 -33.15 2.01
N THR A 5 0.13 -33.24 3.32
CA THR A 5 -1.05 -32.83 4.09
C THR A 5 -1.36 -31.35 3.83
N LEU A 6 -2.63 -30.96 3.88
CA LEU A 6 -3.07 -29.55 3.69
C LEU A 6 -2.26 -28.60 4.59
N LYS A 7 -1.90 -29.06 5.80
CA LYS A 7 -1.11 -28.34 6.78
C LYS A 7 0.32 -28.02 6.29
N GLU A 8 0.97 -29.00 5.63
CA GLU A 8 2.31 -28.81 5.05
C GLU A 8 2.28 -27.89 3.84
N LYS A 9 1.27 -28.02 2.97
CA LYS A 9 1.09 -27.11 1.82
C LYS A 9 0.86 -25.67 2.30
N THR A 10 0.07 -25.48 3.35
CA THR A 10 -0.18 -24.16 3.94
C THR A 10 1.10 -23.58 4.56
N ALA A 11 1.84 -24.37 5.36
CA ALA A 11 3.09 -23.92 5.97
C ALA A 11 4.15 -23.54 4.93
N LYS A 12 4.34 -24.37 3.88
CA LYS A 12 5.22 -24.05 2.74
C LYS A 12 4.75 -22.80 1.99
N GLY A 13 3.43 -22.66 1.82
CA GLY A 13 2.84 -21.48 1.20
C GLY A 13 3.13 -20.19 1.95
N LEU A 14 2.96 -20.19 3.27
CA LEU A 14 3.29 -19.06 4.13
C LEU A 14 4.77 -18.69 4.09
N LEU A 15 5.65 -19.69 4.11
CA LEU A 15 7.10 -19.47 4.02
C LEU A 15 7.49 -18.86 2.67
N TRP A 16 7.00 -19.41 1.56
CA TRP A 16 7.27 -18.86 0.23
C TRP A 16 6.64 -17.48 0.02
N GLY A 17 5.45 -17.23 0.58
CA GLY A 17 4.82 -15.91 0.58
C GLY A 17 5.65 -14.86 1.33
N GLY A 18 6.17 -15.23 2.51
CA GLY A 18 7.06 -14.36 3.28
C GLY A 18 8.38 -14.06 2.56
N ILE A 19 9.04 -15.09 2.01
CA ILE A 19 10.26 -14.94 1.21
C ILE A 19 10.01 -14.07 -0.02
N HIS A 20 8.91 -14.31 -0.74
CA HIS A 20 8.53 -13.52 -1.91
C HIS A 20 8.39 -12.04 -1.55
N ASN A 21 7.59 -11.73 -0.53
CA ASN A 21 7.37 -10.35 -0.11
C ASN A 21 8.66 -9.67 0.34
N GLY A 22 9.51 -10.37 1.09
CA GLY A 22 10.79 -9.83 1.55
C GLY A 22 11.74 -9.52 0.39
N ILE A 23 11.91 -10.47 -0.54
CA ILE A 23 12.78 -10.28 -1.71
C ILE A 23 12.22 -9.18 -2.64
N MET A 24 10.91 -9.17 -2.90
CA MET A 24 10.27 -8.13 -3.71
C MET A 24 10.49 -6.74 -3.12
N GLN A 25 10.33 -6.60 -1.81
CA GLN A 25 10.54 -5.33 -1.13
C GLN A 25 11.99 -4.88 -1.19
N LEU A 26 12.94 -5.81 -1.01
CA LEU A 26 14.37 -5.53 -1.12
C LEU A 26 14.75 -5.10 -2.55
N LEU A 27 14.30 -5.82 -3.57
CA LEU A 27 14.55 -5.48 -4.97
C LEU A 27 13.92 -4.12 -5.35
N ASN A 28 12.68 -3.87 -4.93
CA ASN A 28 12.02 -2.58 -5.15
C ASN A 28 12.78 -1.42 -4.48
N LEU A 29 13.33 -1.65 -3.28
CA LEU A 29 14.17 -0.67 -2.60
C LEU A 29 15.45 -0.41 -3.39
N VAL A 30 16.18 -1.46 -3.75
CA VAL A 30 17.46 -1.37 -4.46
C VAL A 30 17.27 -0.67 -5.82
N PHE A 31 16.37 -1.18 -6.66
CA PHE A 31 16.09 -0.57 -7.97
C PHE A 31 15.52 0.85 -7.83
N GLY A 32 14.69 1.09 -6.81
CA GLY A 32 14.16 2.41 -6.51
C GLY A 32 15.24 3.42 -6.15
N ILE A 33 16.26 3.01 -5.37
CA ILE A 33 17.41 3.85 -5.02
C ILE A 33 18.23 4.19 -6.27
N PHE A 34 18.58 3.18 -7.10
CA PHE A 34 19.36 3.42 -8.32
C PHE A 34 18.64 4.36 -9.27
N LEU A 35 17.36 4.13 -9.54
CA LEU A 35 16.57 5.00 -10.42
C LEU A 35 16.42 6.41 -9.84
N ALA A 36 16.18 6.56 -8.55
CA ALA A 36 16.04 7.86 -7.92
C ALA A 36 17.36 8.65 -7.90
N ARG A 37 18.50 7.98 -7.91
CA ARG A 37 19.81 8.62 -8.07
C ARG A 37 20.07 9.12 -9.50
N LEU A 38 19.61 8.36 -10.50
CA LEU A 38 19.82 8.69 -11.92
C LEU A 38 18.81 9.72 -12.43
N LEU A 39 17.56 9.63 -12.02
CA LEU A 39 16.44 10.41 -12.53
C LEU A 39 16.15 11.64 -11.67
N THR A 40 15.40 12.59 -12.25
CA THR A 40 14.98 13.83 -11.59
C THR A 40 13.60 13.70 -10.92
N PRO A 41 13.25 14.61 -10.00
CA PRO A 41 11.88 14.67 -9.47
C PRO A 41 10.82 14.85 -10.57
N SER A 42 11.11 15.62 -11.62
CA SER A 42 10.18 15.80 -12.74
C SER A 42 9.89 14.50 -13.48
N ASP A 43 10.90 13.64 -13.67
CA ASP A 43 10.69 12.31 -14.29
C ASP A 43 9.72 11.45 -13.48
N TYR A 44 9.87 11.44 -12.16
CA TYR A 44 8.95 10.74 -11.26
C TYR A 44 7.57 11.38 -11.23
N GLY A 45 7.50 12.70 -11.37
CA GLY A 45 6.23 13.43 -11.45
C GLY A 45 5.42 13.08 -12.70
N MET A 46 6.06 13.02 -13.86
CA MET A 46 5.45 12.61 -15.13
C MET A 46 4.84 11.21 -15.04
N ILE A 47 5.59 10.27 -14.47
CA ILE A 47 5.09 8.92 -14.22
C ILE A 47 3.95 8.93 -13.19
N GLY A 48 4.10 9.68 -12.10
CA GLY A 48 3.11 9.77 -11.02
C GLY A 48 1.75 10.30 -11.49
N MET A 49 1.73 11.30 -12.38
CA MET A 49 0.50 11.82 -12.98
C MET A 49 -0.25 10.73 -13.77
N LEU A 50 0.46 9.83 -14.45
CA LEU A 50 -0.14 8.74 -15.22
C LEU A 50 -0.53 7.53 -14.36
N LEU A 51 0.17 7.30 -13.24
CA LEU A 51 -0.14 6.19 -12.32
C LEU A 51 -1.55 6.29 -11.76
N VAL A 52 -2.08 7.49 -11.59
CA VAL A 52 -3.47 7.70 -11.15
C VAL A 52 -4.46 7.05 -12.12
N PHE A 53 -4.32 7.33 -13.41
CA PHE A 53 -5.17 6.72 -14.45
C PHE A 53 -4.93 5.22 -14.56
N SER A 54 -3.66 4.81 -14.45
CA SER A 54 -3.28 3.40 -14.49
C SER A 54 -3.91 2.62 -13.35
N SER A 55 -3.94 3.15 -12.14
CA SER A 55 -4.49 2.46 -10.98
C SER A 55 -6.02 2.32 -11.06
N VAL A 56 -6.72 3.35 -11.52
CA VAL A 56 -8.17 3.30 -11.73
C VAL A 56 -8.52 2.31 -12.85
N ALA A 57 -7.83 2.38 -13.98
CA ALA A 57 -8.04 1.47 -15.11
C ALA A 57 -7.69 0.01 -14.75
N GLY A 58 -6.66 -0.21 -13.93
CA GLY A 58 -6.29 -1.53 -13.42
C GLY A 58 -7.41 -2.19 -12.61
N ILE A 59 -8.09 -1.42 -11.75
CA ILE A 59 -9.25 -1.91 -10.98
C ILE A 59 -10.40 -2.27 -11.92
N LEU A 60 -10.69 -1.43 -12.92
CA LEU A 60 -11.71 -1.72 -13.92
C LEU A 60 -11.40 -2.99 -14.71
N GLN A 61 -10.13 -3.19 -15.07
CA GLN A 61 -9.67 -4.37 -15.80
C GLN A 61 -9.79 -5.65 -14.99
N GLU A 62 -9.41 -5.61 -13.71
CA GLU A 62 -9.48 -6.78 -12.82
C GLU A 62 -10.93 -7.14 -12.49
N SER A 63 -11.80 -6.14 -12.39
CA SER A 63 -13.28 -6.23 -12.27
C SER A 63 -13.77 -7.25 -11.23
N GLY A 64 -12.93 -7.64 -10.25
CA GLY A 64 -13.25 -8.62 -9.21
C GLY A 64 -13.39 -10.08 -9.70
N PHE A 65 -13.21 -10.35 -11.00
CA PHE A 65 -13.35 -11.70 -11.55
C PHE A 65 -12.26 -12.67 -11.08
N THR A 66 -11.06 -12.18 -10.79
CA THR A 66 -10.01 -13.01 -10.16
C THR A 66 -10.51 -13.62 -8.86
N THR A 67 -11.09 -12.79 -7.98
CA THR A 67 -11.66 -13.26 -6.70
C THR A 67 -12.84 -14.19 -6.93
N ALA A 68 -13.71 -13.91 -7.90
CA ALA A 68 -14.83 -14.75 -8.23
C ALA A 68 -14.40 -16.15 -8.72
N LEU A 69 -13.37 -16.23 -9.58
CA LEU A 69 -12.81 -17.49 -10.05
C LEU A 69 -12.17 -18.32 -8.92
N ILE A 70 -11.43 -17.67 -8.03
CA ILE A 70 -10.79 -18.34 -6.89
C ILE A 70 -11.85 -18.95 -5.97
N ASN A 71 -12.96 -18.26 -5.75
CA ASN A 71 -14.03 -18.70 -4.85
C ASN A 71 -14.97 -19.77 -5.44
N ARG A 72 -14.91 -20.04 -6.76
CA ARG A 72 -15.64 -21.16 -7.36
C ARG A 72 -15.19 -22.50 -6.78
N LYS A 73 -16.12 -23.37 -6.40
CA LYS A 73 -15.80 -24.69 -5.85
C LYS A 73 -15.10 -25.59 -6.87
N GLU A 74 -15.61 -25.62 -8.09
CA GLU A 74 -15.11 -26.46 -9.18
C GLU A 74 -14.29 -25.64 -10.18
N PHE A 75 -13.29 -26.31 -10.77
CA PHE A 75 -12.58 -25.79 -11.93
C PHE A 75 -13.37 -26.15 -13.20
N ARG A 76 -13.86 -25.13 -13.93
CA ARG A 76 -14.47 -25.28 -15.24
C ARG A 76 -13.67 -24.48 -16.26
N HIS A 77 -13.20 -25.15 -17.30
CA HIS A 77 -12.45 -24.48 -18.37
C HIS A 77 -13.19 -23.27 -18.94
N GLU A 78 -14.52 -23.39 -19.08
CA GLU A 78 -15.39 -22.32 -19.61
C GLU A 78 -15.37 -21.04 -18.75
N ASP A 79 -15.30 -21.17 -17.41
CA ASP A 79 -15.26 -20.01 -16.51
C ASP A 79 -13.96 -19.22 -16.71
N TYR A 80 -12.84 -19.91 -16.79
CA TYR A 80 -11.52 -19.27 -17.02
C TYR A 80 -11.41 -18.70 -18.41
N ASN A 81 -11.96 -19.40 -19.42
CA ASN A 81 -11.95 -18.96 -20.80
C ASN A 81 -12.83 -17.70 -20.98
N ALA A 82 -14.02 -17.67 -20.37
CA ALA A 82 -14.90 -16.49 -20.37
C ALA A 82 -14.20 -15.28 -19.73
N VAL A 83 -13.57 -15.45 -18.57
CA VAL A 83 -12.82 -14.38 -17.89
C VAL A 83 -11.63 -13.92 -18.71
N PHE A 84 -10.89 -14.84 -19.34
CA PHE A 84 -9.75 -14.49 -20.19
C PHE A 84 -10.16 -13.58 -21.34
N TRP A 85 -11.18 -13.96 -22.13
CA TRP A 85 -11.62 -13.16 -23.26
C TRP A 85 -12.25 -11.85 -22.83
N PHE A 86 -13.05 -11.87 -21.78
CA PHE A 86 -13.61 -10.65 -21.22
C PHE A 86 -12.53 -9.68 -20.75
N SER A 87 -11.55 -10.15 -19.97
CA SER A 87 -10.46 -9.31 -19.48
C SER A 87 -9.61 -8.77 -20.63
N THR A 88 -9.33 -9.59 -21.65
CA THR A 88 -8.58 -9.18 -22.82
C THR A 88 -9.32 -8.10 -23.62
N LEU A 89 -10.62 -8.28 -23.83
CA LEU A 89 -11.46 -7.28 -24.50
C LEU A 89 -11.54 -5.99 -23.67
N THR A 90 -11.74 -6.09 -22.36
CA THR A 90 -11.75 -4.95 -21.46
C THR A 90 -10.41 -4.21 -21.46
N GLY A 91 -9.28 -4.95 -21.40
CA GLY A 91 -7.94 -4.36 -21.46
C GLY A 91 -7.67 -3.62 -22.77
N ALA A 92 -8.07 -4.21 -23.89
CA ALA A 92 -7.97 -3.57 -25.21
C ALA A 92 -8.87 -2.32 -25.31
N THR A 93 -10.11 -2.41 -24.82
CA THR A 93 -11.07 -1.28 -24.81
C THR A 93 -10.54 -0.13 -23.94
N LEU A 94 -10.06 -0.44 -22.72
CA LEU A 94 -9.44 0.55 -21.84
C LEU A 94 -8.22 1.21 -22.47
N TYR A 95 -7.38 0.42 -23.13
CA TYR A 95 -6.23 0.97 -23.86
C TYR A 95 -6.66 1.94 -24.95
N ILE A 96 -7.64 1.57 -25.79
CA ILE A 96 -8.16 2.43 -26.85
C ILE A 96 -8.74 3.73 -26.29
N ILE A 97 -9.56 3.62 -25.23
CA ILE A 97 -10.14 4.81 -24.57
C ILE A 97 -9.02 5.72 -24.03
N LEU A 98 -8.07 5.17 -23.28
CA LEU A 98 -6.99 5.93 -22.69
C LEU A 98 -6.00 6.47 -23.73
N PHE A 99 -5.78 5.76 -24.84
CA PHE A 99 -4.98 6.22 -25.96
C PHE A 99 -5.61 7.45 -26.62
N LEU A 100 -6.93 7.45 -26.82
CA LEU A 100 -7.68 8.59 -27.35
C LEU A 100 -7.76 9.74 -26.33
N CYS A 101 -7.85 9.42 -25.04
CA CYS A 101 -7.88 10.40 -23.97
C CYS A 101 -6.49 10.98 -23.62
N ALA A 102 -5.39 10.37 -24.07
CA ALA A 102 -4.03 10.82 -23.75
C ALA A 102 -3.77 12.31 -24.03
N PRO A 103 -4.22 12.91 -25.15
CA PRO A 103 -4.08 14.34 -25.37
C PRO A 103 -4.90 15.20 -24.39
N LEU A 104 -6.05 14.68 -23.90
CA LEU A 104 -6.85 15.36 -22.88
C LEU A 104 -6.15 15.34 -21.52
N ILE A 105 -5.53 14.22 -21.16
CA ILE A 105 -4.72 14.08 -19.95
C ILE A 105 -3.54 15.07 -20.01
N ALA A 106 -2.84 15.12 -21.12
CA ALA A 106 -1.73 16.06 -21.33
C ALA A 106 -2.16 17.53 -21.21
N ARG A 107 -3.32 17.89 -21.77
CA ARG A 107 -3.91 19.23 -21.62
C ARG A 107 -4.34 19.51 -20.19
N PHE A 108 -4.92 18.53 -19.49
CA PHE A 108 -5.33 18.67 -18.09
C PHE A 108 -4.15 19.00 -17.18
N TYR A 109 -3.00 18.35 -17.39
CA TYR A 109 -1.79 18.58 -16.60
C TYR A 109 -0.87 19.67 -17.18
N HIS A 110 -1.20 20.28 -18.32
CA HIS A 110 -0.35 21.24 -19.05
C HIS A 110 1.04 20.69 -19.41
N GLN A 111 1.13 19.38 -19.67
CA GLN A 111 2.36 18.67 -20.01
C GLN A 111 2.19 17.91 -21.34
N PRO A 112 2.57 18.50 -22.50
CA PRO A 112 2.36 17.88 -23.81
C PRO A 112 3.03 16.50 -23.97
N GLU A 113 4.16 16.30 -23.30
CA GLU A 113 4.95 15.06 -23.34
C GLU A 113 4.20 13.85 -22.75
N LEU A 114 3.23 14.10 -21.86
CA LEU A 114 2.38 13.05 -21.31
C LEU A 114 1.58 12.32 -22.38
N THR A 115 1.31 12.90 -23.54
CA THR A 115 0.56 12.23 -24.61
C THR A 115 1.26 10.97 -25.10
N SER A 116 2.54 11.08 -25.46
CA SER A 116 3.33 9.94 -25.93
C SER A 116 3.62 8.95 -24.82
N LEU A 117 3.96 9.44 -23.64
CA LEU A 117 4.23 8.63 -22.46
C LEU A 117 3.01 7.83 -22.02
N ALA A 118 1.83 8.45 -21.98
CA ALA A 118 0.56 7.80 -21.62
C ALA A 118 0.21 6.68 -22.61
N ARG A 119 0.28 6.95 -23.92
CA ARG A 119 0.04 5.95 -24.95
C ARG A 119 0.94 4.73 -24.81
N TYR A 120 2.21 4.95 -24.47
CA TYR A 120 3.17 3.88 -24.24
C TYR A 120 2.86 3.12 -22.94
N MET A 121 2.68 3.80 -21.81
CA MET A 121 2.45 3.17 -20.51
C MET A 121 1.14 2.37 -20.47
N PHE A 122 0.08 2.89 -21.08
CA PHE A 122 -1.23 2.23 -21.07
C PHE A 122 -1.29 0.94 -21.90
N LEU A 123 -0.28 0.66 -22.73
CA LEU A 123 -0.11 -0.64 -23.39
C LEU A 123 -0.02 -1.78 -22.37
N SER A 124 0.40 -1.48 -21.13
CA SER A 124 0.40 -2.42 -20.02
C SER A 124 -0.95 -3.07 -19.77
N PHE A 125 -2.08 -2.40 -20.07
CA PHE A 125 -3.42 -2.97 -19.89
C PHE A 125 -3.72 -4.09 -20.86
N VAL A 126 -3.29 -3.97 -22.10
CA VAL A 126 -3.42 -5.04 -23.10
C VAL A 126 -2.60 -6.26 -22.68
N ILE A 127 -1.37 -6.01 -22.25
CA ILE A 127 -0.46 -7.11 -21.84
C ILE A 127 -0.97 -7.78 -20.57
N SER A 128 -1.28 -7.00 -19.51
CA SER A 128 -1.70 -7.56 -18.21
C SER A 128 -3.01 -8.32 -18.27
N SER A 129 -3.95 -7.92 -19.14
CA SER A 129 -5.24 -8.59 -19.31
C SER A 129 -5.09 -10.07 -19.69
N MET A 130 -4.08 -10.40 -20.50
CA MET A 130 -3.77 -11.77 -20.90
C MET A 130 -3.27 -12.65 -19.76
N GLY A 131 -2.93 -12.05 -18.61
CA GLY A 131 -2.42 -12.78 -17.44
C GLY A 131 -3.46 -13.03 -16.33
N ILE A 132 -4.66 -12.42 -16.39
CA ILE A 132 -5.63 -12.42 -15.28
C ILE A 132 -6.16 -13.82 -14.97
N ALA A 133 -6.67 -14.53 -15.97
CA ALA A 133 -7.17 -15.89 -15.80
C ALA A 133 -6.07 -16.87 -15.34
N HIS A 134 -4.86 -16.72 -15.89
CA HIS A 134 -3.69 -17.53 -15.51
C HIS A 134 -3.27 -17.28 -14.05
N ASN A 135 -3.37 -16.01 -13.57
CA ASN A 135 -3.12 -15.68 -12.19
C ASN A 135 -4.11 -16.35 -11.24
N ALA A 136 -5.40 -16.25 -11.56
CA ALA A 136 -6.45 -16.90 -10.78
C ALA A 136 -6.23 -18.42 -10.67
N MET A 137 -5.80 -19.05 -11.78
CA MET A 137 -5.44 -20.46 -11.83
C MET A 137 -4.29 -20.81 -10.90
N LEU A 138 -3.19 -20.05 -10.94
CA LEU A 138 -2.01 -20.30 -10.09
C LEU A 138 -2.36 -20.15 -8.61
N ILE A 139 -3.17 -19.15 -8.25
CA ILE A 139 -3.61 -18.93 -6.86
C ILE A 139 -4.51 -20.09 -6.41
N LYS A 140 -5.50 -20.49 -7.22
CA LYS A 140 -6.40 -21.59 -6.90
C LYS A 140 -5.68 -22.92 -6.74
N GLN A 141 -4.64 -23.16 -7.54
CA GLN A 141 -3.79 -24.35 -7.45
C GLN A 141 -2.75 -24.28 -6.32
N MET A 142 -2.77 -23.18 -5.51
CA MET A 142 -1.78 -22.94 -4.45
C MET A 142 -0.32 -23.01 -4.95
N LYS A 143 -0.07 -22.62 -6.19
CA LYS A 143 1.27 -22.55 -6.79
C LYS A 143 2.03 -21.30 -6.33
N ILE A 144 2.14 -21.12 -5.01
CA ILE A 144 2.72 -19.91 -4.39
C ILE A 144 4.19 -19.75 -4.75
N ARG A 145 4.95 -20.88 -4.78
CA ARG A 145 6.36 -20.87 -5.18
C ARG A 145 6.54 -20.36 -6.61
N GLN A 146 5.70 -20.81 -7.54
CA GLN A 146 5.77 -20.38 -8.94
C GLN A 146 5.45 -18.89 -9.07
N ASN A 147 4.40 -18.40 -8.39
CA ASN A 147 4.09 -16.98 -8.34
C ASN A 147 5.24 -16.16 -7.77
N ALA A 148 5.93 -16.64 -6.74
CA ALA A 148 7.10 -15.99 -6.17
C ALA A 148 8.24 -15.90 -7.18
N ILE A 149 8.57 -16.99 -7.87
CA ILE A 149 9.62 -17.02 -8.91
C ILE A 149 9.27 -16.04 -10.04
N ILE A 150 8.03 -16.09 -10.56
CA ILE A 150 7.57 -15.17 -11.61
C ILE A 150 7.76 -13.72 -11.19
N GLY A 151 7.29 -13.35 -9.99
CA GLY A 151 7.38 -11.98 -9.50
C GLY A 151 8.83 -11.50 -9.37
N ILE A 152 9.68 -12.30 -8.72
CA ILE A 152 11.08 -11.96 -8.45
C ILE A 152 11.86 -11.83 -9.76
N THR A 153 11.74 -12.80 -10.66
CA THR A 153 12.47 -12.78 -11.94
C THR A 153 12.01 -11.63 -12.84
N SER A 154 10.70 -11.36 -12.90
CA SER A 154 10.15 -10.24 -13.67
C SER A 154 10.63 -8.89 -13.14
N LEU A 155 10.63 -8.71 -11.81
CA LEU A 155 11.13 -7.48 -11.19
C LEU A 155 12.63 -7.30 -11.42
N PHE A 156 13.41 -8.38 -11.32
CA PHE A 156 14.85 -8.32 -11.53
C PHE A 156 15.20 -7.92 -12.96
N ILE A 157 14.59 -8.58 -13.97
CA ILE A 157 14.81 -8.25 -15.38
C ILE A 157 14.36 -6.83 -15.69
N SER A 158 13.16 -6.45 -15.26
CA SER A 158 12.64 -5.11 -15.51
C SER A 158 13.47 -4.01 -14.81
N GLY A 159 13.96 -4.29 -13.61
CA GLY A 159 14.84 -3.38 -12.87
C GLY A 159 16.15 -3.10 -13.62
N ILE A 160 16.78 -4.13 -14.19
CA ILE A 160 17.98 -3.98 -15.01
C ILE A 160 17.66 -3.13 -16.26
N VAL A 161 16.57 -3.41 -16.96
CA VAL A 161 16.15 -2.65 -18.13
C VAL A 161 15.92 -1.18 -17.78
N GLY A 162 15.17 -0.91 -16.71
CA GLY A 162 14.89 0.45 -16.25
C GLY A 162 16.16 1.23 -15.91
N ILE A 163 17.09 0.63 -15.16
CA ILE A 163 18.37 1.26 -14.80
C ILE A 163 19.22 1.51 -16.03
N THR A 164 19.31 0.55 -16.95
CA THR A 164 20.08 0.71 -18.19
C THR A 164 19.55 1.87 -19.03
N MET A 165 18.24 1.98 -19.18
CA MET A 165 17.63 3.10 -19.92
C MET A 165 17.85 4.44 -19.21
N ALA A 166 17.68 4.49 -17.89
CA ALA A 166 17.91 5.70 -17.11
C ALA A 166 19.38 6.14 -17.19
N TYR A 167 20.32 5.20 -17.14
CA TYR A 167 21.76 5.48 -17.28
C TYR A 167 22.11 6.04 -18.68
N ASN A 168 21.42 5.60 -19.73
CA ASN A 168 21.57 6.13 -21.09
C ASN A 168 20.81 7.45 -21.31
N GLY A 169 20.33 8.12 -20.28
CA GLY A 169 19.70 9.44 -20.38
C GLY A 169 18.25 9.42 -20.90
N MET A 170 17.58 8.27 -20.90
CA MET A 170 16.21 8.17 -21.39
C MET A 170 15.15 8.64 -20.37
N ALA A 171 15.56 9.32 -19.30
CA ALA A 171 14.69 10.01 -18.35
C ALA A 171 13.49 9.14 -17.88
N TYR A 172 12.28 9.69 -17.83
CA TYR A 172 11.05 8.99 -17.43
C TYR A 172 10.71 7.75 -18.28
N TRP A 173 11.23 7.65 -19.52
CA TRP A 173 11.07 6.45 -20.36
C TRP A 173 11.68 5.20 -19.73
N GLY A 174 12.74 5.36 -18.93
CA GLY A 174 13.32 4.25 -18.16
C GLY A 174 12.32 3.60 -17.20
N ILE A 175 11.56 4.40 -16.43
CA ILE A 175 10.53 3.88 -15.50
C ILE A 175 9.35 3.31 -16.29
N ALA A 176 8.93 3.97 -17.38
CA ALA A 176 7.83 3.49 -18.22
C ALA A 176 8.14 2.12 -18.83
N THR A 177 9.36 1.96 -19.39
CA THR A 177 9.80 0.68 -19.97
C THR A 177 10.01 -0.39 -18.90
N GLN A 178 10.54 -0.03 -17.72
CA GLN A 178 10.60 -0.94 -16.58
C GLN A 178 9.22 -1.50 -16.26
N THR A 179 8.20 -0.66 -16.19
CA THR A 179 6.81 -1.07 -15.89
C THR A 179 6.28 -2.03 -16.95
N LEU A 180 6.43 -1.71 -18.24
CA LEU A 180 5.98 -2.58 -19.33
C LEU A 180 6.73 -3.93 -19.33
N THR A 181 8.05 -3.89 -19.16
CA THR A 181 8.87 -5.10 -19.08
C THR A 181 8.47 -5.99 -17.92
N TYR A 182 8.20 -5.41 -16.76
CA TYR A 182 7.71 -6.13 -15.58
C TYR A 182 6.39 -6.84 -15.89
N VAL A 183 5.41 -6.13 -16.43
CA VAL A 183 4.10 -6.69 -16.76
C VAL A 183 4.22 -7.78 -17.83
N PHE A 184 5.06 -7.57 -18.84
CA PHE A 184 5.29 -8.55 -19.90
C PHE A 184 5.85 -9.88 -19.34
N PHE A 185 6.91 -9.83 -18.55
CA PHE A 185 7.51 -11.04 -17.97
C PHE A 185 6.62 -11.71 -16.94
N ILE A 186 5.82 -10.95 -16.18
CA ILE A 186 4.77 -11.51 -15.32
C ILE A 186 3.77 -12.36 -16.13
N VAL A 187 3.29 -11.81 -17.24
CA VAL A 187 2.31 -12.52 -18.09
C VAL A 187 2.94 -13.75 -18.73
N VAL A 188 4.13 -13.64 -19.32
CA VAL A 188 4.88 -14.78 -19.89
C VAL A 188 5.09 -15.89 -18.84
N GLY A 189 5.52 -15.52 -17.64
CA GLY A 189 5.69 -16.46 -16.54
C GLY A 189 4.38 -17.16 -16.13
N ARG A 190 3.28 -16.39 -16.01
CA ARG A 190 1.97 -16.94 -15.71
C ARG A 190 1.48 -17.91 -16.80
N TRP A 191 1.67 -17.58 -18.06
CA TRP A 191 1.35 -18.48 -19.18
C TRP A 191 2.16 -19.75 -19.11
N HIS A 192 3.43 -19.67 -18.79
CA HIS A 192 4.32 -20.85 -18.71
C HIS A 192 3.92 -21.79 -17.54
N PHE A 193 3.70 -21.25 -16.34
CA PHE A 193 3.50 -22.05 -15.13
C PHE A 193 2.04 -22.46 -14.86
N SER A 194 1.05 -21.81 -15.47
CA SER A 194 -0.36 -22.15 -15.23
C SER A 194 -0.73 -23.52 -15.83
N GLY A 195 -0.11 -23.89 -16.95
CA GLY A 195 -0.47 -25.11 -17.70
C GLY A 195 -1.81 -25.04 -18.41
N TRP A 196 -2.56 -23.95 -18.25
CA TRP A 196 -3.84 -23.72 -18.91
C TRP A 196 -3.65 -22.87 -20.17
N ARG A 197 -4.53 -23.08 -21.17
CA ARG A 197 -4.53 -22.31 -22.41
C ARG A 197 -5.96 -21.90 -22.76
N PRO A 198 -6.18 -20.68 -23.23
CA PRO A 198 -7.48 -20.25 -23.73
C PRO A 198 -7.85 -20.97 -25.01
N THR A 199 -9.15 -21.19 -25.20
CA THR A 199 -9.74 -21.69 -26.44
C THR A 199 -10.53 -20.56 -27.11
N PHE A 200 -10.69 -20.64 -28.44
CA PHE A 200 -11.51 -19.68 -29.21
C PHE A 200 -13.02 -19.96 -29.05
N SER A 201 -13.48 -19.97 -27.81
CA SER A 201 -14.90 -20.13 -27.46
C SER A 201 -15.36 -18.90 -26.70
N PHE A 202 -16.35 -18.21 -27.23
CA PHE A 202 -16.86 -16.93 -26.67
C PHE A 202 -18.16 -17.14 -25.90
N ASN A 203 -18.14 -17.99 -24.88
CA ASN A 203 -19.29 -18.17 -23.99
C ASN A 203 -19.17 -17.27 -22.76
N PHE A 204 -19.97 -16.22 -22.68
CA PHE A 204 -19.99 -15.26 -21.58
C PHE A 204 -21.06 -15.56 -20.50
N LYS A 205 -21.81 -16.67 -20.61
CA LYS A 205 -22.78 -17.08 -19.58
C LYS A 205 -22.19 -17.15 -18.17
N PRO A 206 -20.99 -17.73 -17.95
CA PRO A 206 -20.37 -17.78 -16.61
C PRO A 206 -20.16 -16.41 -15.97
N LEU A 207 -19.91 -15.37 -16.78
CA LEU A 207 -19.70 -14.01 -16.27
C LEU A 207 -20.97 -13.43 -15.64
N ARG A 208 -22.15 -13.74 -16.20
CA ARG A 208 -23.44 -13.25 -15.69
C ARG A 208 -23.68 -13.69 -14.24
N GLU A 209 -23.21 -14.87 -13.88
CA GLU A 209 -23.32 -15.40 -12.52
C GLU A 209 -22.35 -14.71 -11.54
N MET A 210 -21.22 -14.22 -12.04
CA MET A 210 -20.16 -13.60 -11.23
C MET A 210 -20.32 -12.08 -11.12
N ILE A 211 -21.03 -11.43 -12.07
CA ILE A 211 -21.05 -9.97 -12.23
C ILE A 211 -21.60 -9.24 -11.00
N GLY A 212 -22.65 -9.76 -10.36
CA GLY A 212 -23.27 -9.12 -9.20
C GLY A 212 -22.32 -9.00 -7.99
N PHE A 213 -21.51 -10.02 -7.75
CA PHE A 213 -20.49 -10.02 -6.71
C PHE A 213 -19.31 -9.11 -7.10
N SER A 214 -18.85 -9.23 -8.33
CA SER A 214 -17.70 -8.48 -8.86
C SER A 214 -17.96 -6.98 -8.89
N MET A 215 -19.15 -6.52 -9.26
CA MET A 215 -19.50 -5.09 -9.34
C MET A 215 -19.48 -4.39 -7.98
N LYS A 216 -19.89 -5.06 -6.90
CA LYS A 216 -19.82 -4.49 -5.53
C LYS A 216 -18.38 -4.27 -5.10
N ILE A 217 -17.51 -5.24 -5.34
CA ILE A 217 -16.07 -5.14 -5.04
C ILE A 217 -15.43 -4.04 -5.89
N LEU A 218 -15.74 -4.01 -7.17
CA LEU A 218 -15.25 -3.01 -8.11
C LEU A 218 -15.59 -1.58 -7.64
N ALA A 219 -16.85 -1.30 -7.31
CA ALA A 219 -17.28 0.02 -6.88
C ALA A 219 -16.53 0.48 -5.60
N SER A 220 -16.41 -0.40 -4.61
CA SER A 220 -15.67 -0.10 -3.37
C SER A 220 -14.20 0.20 -3.63
N ASN A 221 -13.54 -0.63 -4.45
CA ASN A 221 -12.14 -0.45 -4.79
C ASN A 221 -11.89 0.82 -5.59
N LEU A 222 -12.79 1.17 -6.53
CA LEU A 222 -12.69 2.40 -7.32
C LEU A 222 -12.74 3.64 -6.44
N ILE A 223 -13.69 3.72 -5.51
CA ILE A 223 -13.82 4.86 -4.61
C ILE A 223 -12.55 5.00 -3.75
N THR A 224 -12.08 3.88 -3.20
CA THR A 224 -10.84 3.87 -2.40
C THR A 224 -9.64 4.33 -3.22
N GLN A 225 -9.52 3.86 -4.47
CA GLN A 225 -8.39 4.21 -5.33
C GLN A 225 -8.43 5.68 -5.77
N ILE A 226 -9.61 6.22 -6.05
CA ILE A 226 -9.78 7.64 -6.34
C ILE A 226 -9.31 8.45 -5.14
N ASN A 227 -9.79 8.15 -3.93
CA ASN A 227 -9.40 8.84 -2.70
C ASN A 227 -7.89 8.83 -2.47
N ASN A 228 -7.23 7.68 -2.67
CA ASN A 228 -5.79 7.54 -2.48
C ASN A 228 -4.96 8.39 -3.47
N ASN A 229 -5.55 8.78 -4.60
CA ASN A 229 -4.84 9.52 -5.65
C ASN A 229 -5.30 10.98 -5.80
N ILE A 230 -6.31 11.43 -5.07
CA ILE A 230 -6.87 12.80 -5.19
C ILE A 230 -5.77 13.86 -5.06
N LEU A 231 -4.92 13.76 -4.04
CA LEU A 231 -3.85 14.73 -3.82
C LEU A 231 -2.86 14.77 -4.99
N THR A 232 -2.49 13.61 -5.55
CA THR A 232 -1.63 13.55 -6.74
C THR A 232 -2.27 14.23 -7.96
N VAL A 233 -3.59 14.05 -8.15
CA VAL A 233 -4.34 14.70 -9.24
C VAL A 233 -4.35 16.20 -9.08
N ILE A 234 -4.65 16.70 -7.89
CA ILE A 234 -4.71 18.14 -7.59
C ILE A 234 -3.31 18.75 -7.73
N LEU A 235 -2.28 18.11 -7.19
CA LEU A 235 -0.90 18.56 -7.35
C LEU A 235 -0.48 18.62 -8.81
N GLY A 236 -0.79 17.60 -9.61
CA GLY A 236 -0.47 17.59 -11.04
C GLY A 236 -1.20 18.65 -11.84
N ARG A 237 -2.42 19.04 -11.43
CA ARG A 237 -3.22 20.07 -12.11
C ARG A 237 -2.77 21.48 -11.79
N PHE A 238 -2.44 21.78 -10.55
CA PHE A 238 -2.18 23.14 -10.06
C PHE A 238 -0.71 23.44 -9.85
N TYR A 239 0.14 22.42 -9.81
CA TYR A 239 1.60 22.53 -9.71
C TYR A 239 2.29 21.86 -10.89
N ASP A 240 3.61 21.81 -10.86
CA ASP A 240 4.44 21.19 -11.89
C ASP A 240 4.76 19.71 -11.60
N SER A 241 5.34 19.03 -12.59
CA SER A 241 5.78 17.64 -12.45
C SER A 241 6.83 17.43 -11.34
N HIS A 242 7.64 18.47 -11.07
CA HIS A 242 8.68 18.43 -10.05
C HIS A 242 8.08 18.26 -8.65
N GLN A 243 7.02 19.02 -8.33
CA GLN A 243 6.31 18.93 -7.05
C GLN A 243 5.57 17.59 -6.89
N VAL A 244 4.95 17.11 -7.96
CA VAL A 244 4.32 15.79 -7.97
C VAL A 244 5.35 14.69 -7.72
N GLY A 245 6.55 14.83 -8.30
CA GLY A 245 7.65 13.89 -8.07
C GLY A 245 8.10 13.84 -6.62
N PHE A 246 8.25 14.99 -5.98
CA PHE A 246 8.58 15.04 -4.55
C PHE A 246 7.53 14.38 -3.68
N TYR A 247 6.26 14.67 -3.93
CA TYR A 247 5.16 14.05 -3.19
C TYR A 247 5.11 12.52 -3.38
N ASN A 248 5.20 12.07 -4.63
CA ASN A 248 5.15 10.63 -4.93
C ASN A 248 6.31 9.88 -4.28
N GLN A 249 7.50 10.46 -4.28
CA GLN A 249 8.65 9.84 -3.63
C GLN A 249 8.49 9.83 -2.10
N ALA A 250 8.01 10.92 -1.50
CA ALA A 250 7.69 11.00 -0.09
C ALA A 250 6.66 9.93 0.32
N ASN A 251 5.59 9.81 -0.47
CA ASN A 251 4.53 8.83 -0.24
C ASN A 251 5.05 7.39 -0.37
N LYS A 252 5.88 7.10 -1.36
CA LYS A 252 6.50 5.79 -1.57
C LYS A 252 7.32 5.33 -0.35
N TRP A 253 8.18 6.21 0.18
CA TRP A 253 8.99 5.89 1.36
C TRP A 253 8.15 5.73 2.64
N LYS A 254 7.16 6.61 2.83
CA LYS A 254 6.18 6.49 3.92
C LYS A 254 5.43 5.16 3.83
N ASP A 255 4.98 4.75 2.63
CA ASP A 255 4.23 3.52 2.43
C ASP A 255 5.06 2.27 2.72
N MET A 256 6.36 2.26 2.38
CA MET A 256 7.26 1.15 2.71
C MET A 256 7.31 0.88 4.24
N GLY A 257 7.35 1.94 5.07
CA GLY A 257 7.27 1.81 6.51
C GLY A 257 5.88 1.40 7.01
N SER A 258 4.84 2.04 6.48
CA SER A 258 3.46 1.87 6.92
C SER A 258 2.88 0.49 6.59
N TYR A 259 3.15 -0.06 5.41
CA TYR A 259 2.61 -1.38 4.99
C TYR A 259 3.06 -2.52 5.89
N THR A 260 4.28 -2.45 6.42
CA THR A 260 4.78 -3.47 7.36
C THR A 260 3.91 -3.50 8.64
N VAL A 261 3.64 -2.35 9.22
CA VAL A 261 2.83 -2.23 10.44
C VAL A 261 1.36 -2.57 10.19
N GLN A 262 0.80 -2.11 9.06
CA GLN A 262 -0.58 -2.41 8.68
C GLN A 262 -0.79 -3.90 8.39
N GLY A 263 0.16 -4.56 7.74
CA GLY A 263 0.11 -5.99 7.46
C GLY A 263 0.01 -6.82 8.73
N MET A 264 0.78 -6.47 9.77
CA MET A 264 0.69 -7.12 11.08
C MET A 264 -0.69 -6.91 11.73
N THR A 265 -1.24 -5.71 11.64
CA THR A 265 -2.55 -5.39 12.21
C THR A 265 -3.68 -6.13 11.49
N ASN A 266 -3.68 -6.13 10.16
CA ASN A 266 -4.72 -6.77 9.35
C ASN A 266 -4.78 -8.29 9.51
N SER A 267 -3.62 -8.95 9.61
CA SER A 267 -3.57 -10.41 9.72
C SER A 267 -4.23 -10.96 10.98
N VAL A 268 -4.29 -10.16 12.04
CA VAL A 268 -4.81 -10.58 13.34
C VAL A 268 -6.21 -10.02 13.63
N SER A 269 -6.52 -8.81 13.14
CA SER A 269 -7.71 -8.06 13.57
C SER A 269 -9.03 -8.74 13.21
N GLN A 270 -9.27 -9.05 11.95
CA GLN A 270 -10.54 -9.60 11.49
C GLN A 270 -10.87 -10.98 12.12
N PRO A 271 -9.96 -11.98 12.10
CA PRO A 271 -10.25 -13.29 12.70
C PRO A 271 -10.55 -13.21 14.20
N VAL A 272 -9.78 -12.39 14.93
CA VAL A 272 -9.94 -12.26 16.39
C VAL A 272 -11.22 -11.54 16.75
N ILE A 273 -11.58 -10.45 16.05
CA ILE A 273 -12.83 -9.72 16.31
C ILE A 273 -14.03 -10.63 16.07
N ARG A 274 -14.01 -11.41 14.98
CA ARG A 274 -15.14 -12.30 14.63
C ARG A 274 -15.34 -13.45 15.60
N GLN A 275 -14.26 -13.96 16.22
CA GLN A 275 -14.37 -15.04 17.25
C GLN A 275 -15.06 -14.60 18.54
N VAL A 276 -15.10 -13.31 18.86
CA VAL A 276 -15.62 -12.77 20.11
C VAL A 276 -16.79 -11.81 19.90
N GLU A 277 -17.36 -11.79 18.71
CA GLU A 277 -18.36 -10.81 18.27
C GLU A 277 -19.65 -10.84 19.10
N GLU A 278 -20.03 -12.01 19.59
CA GLU A 278 -21.24 -12.23 20.40
C GLU A 278 -21.08 -11.79 21.86
N GLU A 279 -19.85 -11.74 22.38
CA GLU A 279 -19.54 -11.39 23.76
C GLU A 279 -19.14 -9.89 23.85
N SER A 280 -20.08 -8.98 23.96
CA SER A 280 -19.85 -7.53 23.88
C SER A 280 -18.74 -7.01 24.80
N GLU A 281 -18.67 -7.43 26.06
CA GLU A 281 -17.63 -6.97 27.00
C GLU A 281 -16.24 -7.51 26.62
N ARG A 282 -16.17 -8.78 26.22
CA ARG A 282 -14.93 -9.41 25.78
C ARG A 282 -14.43 -8.81 24.48
N LEU A 283 -15.34 -8.52 23.55
CA LEU A 283 -15.05 -7.83 22.30
C LEU A 283 -14.39 -6.47 22.56
N ILE A 284 -14.99 -5.63 23.40
CA ILE A 284 -14.43 -4.31 23.75
C ILE A 284 -13.05 -4.45 24.40
N ARG A 285 -12.86 -5.40 25.32
CA ARG A 285 -11.58 -5.62 25.99
C ARG A 285 -10.49 -6.04 25.02
N ILE A 286 -10.78 -6.94 24.11
CA ILE A 286 -9.86 -7.40 23.08
C ILE A 286 -9.56 -6.28 22.09
N PHE A 287 -10.57 -5.56 21.62
CA PHE A 287 -10.40 -4.45 20.70
C PHE A 287 -9.50 -3.34 21.27
N ARG A 288 -9.71 -2.97 22.54
CA ARG A 288 -8.84 -2.03 23.25
C ARG A 288 -7.39 -2.54 23.37
N LYS A 289 -7.20 -3.85 23.59
CA LYS A 289 -5.86 -4.46 23.59
C LYS A 289 -5.20 -4.32 22.21
N MET A 290 -5.96 -4.52 21.14
CA MET A 290 -5.47 -4.36 19.75
C MET A 290 -5.14 -2.91 19.43
N LEU A 291 -5.96 -1.93 19.85
CA LEU A 291 -5.68 -0.51 19.71
C LEU A 291 -4.36 -0.12 20.38
N ARG A 292 -4.14 -0.57 21.63
CA ARG A 292 -2.90 -0.32 22.36
C ARG A 292 -1.69 -0.96 21.66
N PHE A 293 -1.84 -2.18 21.17
CA PHE A 293 -0.76 -2.88 20.45
C PHE A 293 -0.42 -2.19 19.13
N ALA A 294 -1.43 -1.78 18.36
CA ALA A 294 -1.25 -1.02 17.13
C ALA A 294 -0.53 0.31 17.39
N ALA A 295 -0.97 1.07 18.40
CA ALA A 295 -0.33 2.33 18.79
C ALA A 295 1.10 2.12 19.31
N PHE A 296 1.34 1.08 20.12
CA PHE A 296 2.65 0.72 20.64
C PHE A 296 3.71 0.51 19.56
N ILE A 297 3.34 -0.10 18.44
CA ILE A 297 4.27 -0.35 17.31
C ILE A 297 4.27 0.83 16.34
N SER A 298 3.08 1.31 15.94
CA SER A 298 2.94 2.28 14.86
C SER A 298 3.53 3.65 15.20
N MET A 299 3.30 4.15 16.42
CA MET A 299 3.75 5.49 16.81
C MET A 299 5.28 5.61 16.77
N PRO A 300 6.08 4.76 17.45
CA PRO A 300 7.53 4.88 17.40
C PRO A 300 8.11 4.60 16.02
N CYS A 301 7.55 3.64 15.26
CA CYS A 301 8.02 3.32 13.93
C CYS A 301 7.83 4.50 12.97
N MET A 302 6.62 5.06 12.90
CA MET A 302 6.33 6.11 11.93
C MET A 302 6.88 7.47 12.33
N PHE A 303 6.86 7.81 13.62
CA PHE A 303 7.52 9.03 14.10
C PHE A 303 9.05 8.93 14.01
N GLY A 304 9.62 7.73 14.26
CA GLY A 304 11.04 7.47 14.03
C GLY A 304 11.44 7.64 12.58
N LEU A 305 10.60 7.13 11.65
CA LEU A 305 10.80 7.32 10.22
C LEU A 305 10.67 8.79 9.81
N ALA A 306 9.75 9.54 10.42
CA ALA A 306 9.65 10.99 10.23
C ALA A 306 10.92 11.72 10.68
N LEU A 307 11.44 11.41 11.87
CA LEU A 307 12.65 12.02 12.39
C LEU A 307 13.89 11.77 11.52
N THR A 308 14.00 10.54 10.99
CA THR A 308 15.15 10.09 10.20
C THR A 308 15.00 10.31 8.71
N ALA A 309 13.87 10.87 8.25
CA ALA A 309 13.57 11.07 6.83
C ALA A 309 14.66 11.87 6.08
N PRO A 310 15.18 13.00 6.61
CA PRO A 310 16.22 13.75 5.92
C PRO A 310 17.48 12.91 5.68
N GLU A 311 17.97 12.23 6.70
CA GLU A 311 19.18 11.40 6.61
C GLU A 311 18.95 10.20 5.67
N ILE A 312 17.85 9.49 5.83
CA ILE A 312 17.52 8.32 4.98
C ILE A 312 17.44 8.74 3.51
N ILE A 313 16.73 9.81 3.20
CA ILE A 313 16.56 10.30 1.83
C ILE A 313 17.90 10.77 1.25
N THR A 314 18.67 11.58 1.96
CA THR A 314 19.96 12.08 1.50
C THR A 314 20.95 10.94 1.26
N ILE A 315 21.07 10.00 2.21
CA ILE A 315 21.98 8.86 2.09
C ILE A 315 21.55 7.92 0.96
N ALA A 316 20.25 7.62 0.87
CA ALA A 316 19.75 6.65 -0.12
C ALA A 316 19.70 7.24 -1.54
N ILE A 317 19.09 8.41 -1.71
CA ILE A 317 18.72 8.96 -3.02
C ILE A 317 19.25 10.36 -3.34
N THR A 318 20.11 10.91 -2.49
CA THR A 318 20.81 12.20 -2.59
C THR A 318 19.98 13.43 -2.18
N ASP A 319 20.68 14.56 -2.03
CA ASP A 319 20.11 15.84 -1.55
C ASP A 319 19.06 16.45 -2.48
N LYS A 320 19.06 16.10 -3.77
CA LYS A 320 18.03 16.58 -4.72
C LYS A 320 16.60 16.20 -4.33
N TRP A 321 16.44 15.24 -3.39
CA TRP A 321 15.15 14.76 -2.88
C TRP A 321 14.82 15.31 -1.47
N LEU A 322 15.56 16.29 -0.99
CA LEU A 322 15.37 16.78 0.38
C LEU A 322 13.96 17.34 0.64
N GLU A 323 13.33 17.91 -0.39
CA GLU A 323 11.93 18.33 -0.29
C GLU A 323 10.97 17.15 -0.08
N SER A 324 11.27 16.00 -0.73
CA SER A 324 10.52 14.75 -0.44
C SER A 324 10.68 14.31 1.02
N ALA A 325 11.85 14.52 1.62
CA ALA A 325 12.05 14.18 3.03
C ALA A 325 11.16 15.04 3.95
N ARG A 326 11.01 16.35 3.66
CA ARG A 326 10.11 17.24 4.41
C ARG A 326 8.65 16.82 4.29
N LEU A 327 8.19 16.50 3.08
CA LEU A 327 6.83 15.99 2.86
C LEU A 327 6.63 14.62 3.54
N MET A 328 7.62 13.75 3.50
CA MET A 328 7.61 12.43 4.15
C MET A 328 7.46 12.57 5.67
N GLN A 329 8.13 13.53 6.30
CA GLN A 329 7.99 13.82 7.74
C GLN A 329 6.52 14.04 8.11
N ILE A 330 5.82 14.88 7.35
CA ILE A 330 4.42 15.22 7.58
C ILE A 330 3.53 13.99 7.35
N LEU A 331 3.72 13.30 6.23
CA LEU A 331 2.94 12.12 5.87
C LEU A 331 3.10 10.97 6.89
N CYS A 332 4.28 10.79 7.45
CA CYS A 332 4.55 9.77 8.46
C CYS A 332 3.77 10.02 9.77
N ILE A 333 3.54 11.30 10.14
CA ILE A 333 2.71 11.63 11.30
C ILE A 333 1.28 11.10 11.10
N GLY A 334 0.67 11.33 9.94
CA GLY A 334 -0.64 10.77 9.62
C GLY A 334 -0.65 9.25 9.53
N ALA A 335 0.38 8.67 8.92
CA ALA A 335 0.50 7.23 8.73
C ALA A 335 0.63 6.46 10.06
N ALA A 336 1.11 7.10 11.13
CA ALA A 336 1.15 6.50 12.46
C ALA A 336 -0.24 6.08 12.97
N PHE A 337 -1.29 6.76 12.53
CA PHE A 337 -2.68 6.49 12.94
C PHE A 337 -3.43 5.53 12.01
N MET A 338 -2.86 5.19 10.84
CA MET A 338 -3.52 4.28 9.89
C MET A 338 -3.88 2.90 10.46
N PRO A 339 -3.04 2.21 11.27
CA PRO A 339 -3.43 0.93 11.84
C PRO A 339 -4.62 1.03 12.80
N ILE A 340 -4.76 2.15 13.50
CA ILE A 340 -5.89 2.43 14.39
C ILE A 340 -7.18 2.60 13.56
N GLN A 341 -7.11 3.36 12.47
CA GLN A 341 -8.20 3.51 11.52
C GLN A 341 -8.63 2.16 10.94
N THR A 342 -7.67 1.33 10.56
CA THR A 342 -7.91 -0.03 10.04
C THR A 342 -8.64 -0.92 11.06
N LEU A 343 -8.28 -0.84 12.35
CA LEU A 343 -8.97 -1.57 13.41
C LEU A 343 -10.43 -1.11 13.56
N MET A 344 -10.67 0.20 13.53
CA MET A 344 -12.03 0.75 13.58
C MET A 344 -12.87 0.33 12.37
N TYR A 345 -12.29 0.39 11.18
CA TYR A 345 -12.90 -0.11 9.95
C TYR A 345 -13.28 -1.60 10.07
N ASN A 346 -12.36 -2.45 10.51
CA ASN A 346 -12.58 -3.88 10.67
C ASN A 346 -13.66 -4.18 11.73
N MET A 347 -13.75 -3.38 12.79
CA MET A 347 -14.81 -3.48 13.80
C MET A 347 -16.19 -3.21 13.19
N ILE A 348 -16.32 -2.20 12.33
CA ILE A 348 -17.60 -1.87 11.67
C ILE A 348 -17.98 -2.97 10.67
N ILE A 349 -17.01 -3.49 9.93
CA ILE A 349 -17.23 -4.61 8.99
C ILE A 349 -17.65 -5.89 9.72
N SER A 350 -17.07 -6.20 10.89
CA SER A 350 -17.46 -7.37 11.67
C SER A 350 -18.91 -7.30 12.16
N LYS A 351 -19.44 -6.09 12.35
CA LYS A 351 -20.86 -5.86 12.66
C LYS A 351 -21.76 -5.80 11.41
N GLU A 352 -21.28 -6.31 10.27
CA GLU A 352 -22.00 -6.39 8.98
C GLU A 352 -22.48 -5.03 8.43
N ARG A 353 -21.87 -3.92 8.89
CA ARG A 353 -22.24 -2.56 8.49
C ARG A 353 -21.29 -1.99 7.42
N SER A 354 -21.13 -2.72 6.32
CA SER A 354 -20.35 -2.27 5.16
C SER A 354 -20.90 -1.00 4.51
N ASP A 355 -22.20 -0.73 4.68
CA ASP A 355 -22.86 0.52 4.27
C ASP A 355 -22.20 1.75 4.91
N ILE A 356 -21.91 1.70 6.21
CA ILE A 356 -21.23 2.78 6.93
C ILE A 356 -19.82 2.99 6.37
N CYS A 357 -19.09 1.91 6.11
CA CYS A 357 -17.74 2.00 5.55
C CYS A 357 -17.74 2.68 4.18
N LEU A 358 -18.68 2.30 3.30
CA LEU A 358 -18.81 2.88 1.97
C LEU A 358 -19.11 4.39 2.03
N TRP A 359 -20.15 4.77 2.76
CA TRP A 359 -20.53 6.18 2.89
C TRP A 359 -19.44 7.02 3.54
N ASN A 360 -18.78 6.50 4.57
CA ASN A 360 -17.68 7.18 5.23
C ASN A 360 -16.51 7.43 4.26
N THR A 361 -16.18 6.44 3.42
CA THR A 361 -15.13 6.58 2.40
C THR A 361 -15.51 7.62 1.33
N ILE A 362 -16.77 7.68 0.90
CA ILE A 362 -17.25 8.69 -0.06
C ILE A 362 -17.18 10.09 0.54
N VAL A 363 -17.72 10.27 1.75
CA VAL A 363 -17.74 11.58 2.42
C VAL A 363 -16.31 12.06 2.70
N PHE A 364 -15.42 11.15 3.13
CA PHE A 364 -13.99 11.45 3.28
C PHE A 364 -13.38 11.98 1.99
N GLY A 365 -13.60 11.30 0.85
CA GLY A 365 -13.06 11.71 -0.45
C GLY A 365 -13.58 13.08 -0.90
N ILE A 366 -14.87 13.34 -0.73
CA ILE A 366 -15.45 14.66 -1.05
C ILE A 366 -14.84 15.75 -0.15
N THR A 367 -14.76 15.50 1.16
CA THR A 367 -14.15 16.43 2.11
C THR A 367 -12.69 16.69 1.76
N GLN A 368 -11.93 15.65 1.38
CA GLN A 368 -10.56 15.76 0.95
C GLN A 368 -10.42 16.69 -0.26
N ILE A 369 -11.24 16.51 -1.30
CA ILE A 369 -11.23 17.38 -2.49
C ILE A 369 -11.46 18.85 -2.07
N VAL A 370 -12.47 19.11 -1.25
CA VAL A 370 -12.80 20.46 -0.81
C VAL A 370 -11.64 21.09 -0.02
N VAL A 371 -11.09 20.36 0.95
CA VAL A 371 -9.97 20.85 1.78
C VAL A 371 -8.74 21.13 0.92
N GLU A 372 -8.39 20.23 0.01
CA GLU A 372 -7.20 20.39 -0.84
C GLU A 372 -7.36 21.51 -1.86
N LEU A 373 -8.56 21.68 -2.45
CA LEU A 373 -8.87 22.81 -3.33
C LEU A 373 -8.88 24.15 -2.60
N PHE A 374 -9.17 24.16 -1.30
CA PHE A 374 -9.05 25.36 -0.48
C PHE A 374 -7.60 25.66 -0.12
N CYS A 375 -6.79 24.63 0.09
CA CYS A 375 -5.40 24.77 0.53
C CYS A 375 -4.38 24.95 -0.62
N TYR A 376 -4.74 24.65 -1.89
CA TYR A 376 -3.77 24.69 -2.99
C TYR A 376 -3.07 26.05 -3.18
N PRO A 377 -3.68 27.24 -2.93
CA PRO A 377 -2.97 28.50 -3.10
C PRO A 377 -1.85 28.74 -2.07
N TYR A 378 -1.85 27.97 -0.97
CA TYR A 378 -0.90 28.15 0.14
C TYR A 378 0.34 27.24 0.04
N GLY A 379 0.49 26.49 -1.06
CA GLY A 379 1.65 25.65 -1.31
C GLY A 379 1.49 24.17 -0.92
N ILE A 380 2.32 23.31 -1.51
CA ILE A 380 2.26 21.85 -1.34
C ILE A 380 2.39 21.42 0.12
N THR A 381 3.26 22.07 0.88
CA THR A 381 3.48 21.73 2.30
C THR A 381 2.20 21.93 3.11
N THR A 382 1.47 23.02 2.86
CA THR A 382 0.17 23.30 3.52
C THR A 382 -0.87 22.25 3.12
N MET A 383 -0.94 21.85 1.86
CA MET A 383 -1.84 20.79 1.39
C MET A 383 -1.55 19.46 2.09
N VAL A 384 -0.29 19.07 2.19
CA VAL A 384 0.11 17.80 2.85
C VAL A 384 -0.18 17.86 4.35
N TRP A 385 0.00 19.02 5.00
CA TRP A 385 -0.42 19.21 6.41
C TRP A 385 -1.94 19.12 6.57
N ALA A 386 -2.70 19.77 5.70
CA ALA A 386 -4.17 19.73 5.71
C ALA A 386 -4.69 18.29 5.51
N PHE A 387 -4.13 17.57 4.54
CA PHE A 387 -4.41 16.15 4.32
C PHE A 387 -4.11 15.31 5.56
N THR A 388 -2.94 15.50 6.16
CA THR A 388 -2.52 14.76 7.35
C THR A 388 -3.42 15.06 8.55
N ALA A 389 -3.71 16.34 8.80
CA ALA A 389 -4.60 16.76 9.88
C ALA A 389 -6.03 16.22 9.68
N MET A 390 -6.52 16.23 8.44
CA MET A 390 -7.83 15.68 8.09
C MET A 390 -7.87 14.17 8.35
N ASN A 391 -6.84 13.40 7.94
CA ASN A 391 -6.76 11.96 8.21
C ASN A 391 -6.78 11.64 9.70
N ILE A 392 -6.07 12.42 10.52
CA ILE A 392 -6.05 12.23 11.97
C ILE A 392 -7.41 12.60 12.58
N SER A 393 -7.98 13.74 12.20
CA SER A 393 -9.28 14.17 12.71
C SER A 393 -10.42 13.23 12.30
N TRP A 394 -10.29 12.58 11.13
CA TRP A 394 -11.28 11.61 10.65
C TRP A 394 -11.38 10.34 11.51
N LEU A 395 -10.41 10.08 12.36
CA LEU A 395 -10.51 9.04 13.40
C LEU A 395 -11.71 9.27 14.34
N THR A 396 -12.09 10.52 14.58
CA THR A 396 -13.28 10.84 15.40
C THR A 396 -14.57 10.37 14.74
N VAL A 397 -14.64 10.44 13.41
CA VAL A 397 -15.79 9.94 12.63
C VAL A 397 -15.85 8.42 12.69
N TRP A 398 -14.70 7.73 12.48
CA TRP A 398 -14.62 6.27 12.62
C TRP A 398 -14.97 5.83 14.04
N TRP A 399 -14.44 6.51 15.07
CA TRP A 399 -14.78 6.23 16.46
C TRP A 399 -16.26 6.44 16.74
N TYR A 400 -16.90 7.49 16.23
CA TYR A 400 -18.33 7.74 16.42
C TYR A 400 -19.17 6.53 15.98
N TYR A 401 -18.88 5.93 14.84
CA TYR A 401 -19.59 4.73 14.40
C TYR A 401 -19.26 3.50 15.24
N VAL A 402 -18.03 3.31 15.66
CA VAL A 402 -17.65 2.23 16.59
C VAL A 402 -18.38 2.41 17.92
N TRP A 403 -18.43 3.63 18.46
CA TRP A 403 -19.20 3.92 19.69
C TRP A 403 -20.69 3.58 19.53
N LYS A 404 -21.31 3.99 18.46
CA LYS A 404 -22.72 3.70 18.16
C LYS A 404 -23.02 2.19 18.09
N LEU A 405 -22.07 1.39 17.61
CA LEU A 405 -22.24 -0.06 17.42
C LEU A 405 -21.85 -0.87 18.66
N THR A 406 -20.91 -0.38 19.47
CA THR A 406 -20.31 -1.17 20.57
C THR A 406 -20.45 -0.52 21.95
N GLY A 407 -20.82 0.77 22.02
CA GLY A 407 -20.82 1.54 23.27
C GLY A 407 -19.42 1.98 23.76
N LEU A 408 -18.35 1.74 22.98
CA LEU A 408 -16.99 2.06 23.38
C LEU A 408 -16.77 3.58 23.49
N SER A 409 -16.58 4.09 24.71
CA SER A 409 -16.34 5.51 24.97
C SER A 409 -15.05 6.02 24.30
N GLY A 410 -15.10 7.22 23.70
CA GLY A 410 -13.94 7.86 23.10
C GLY A 410 -12.83 8.20 24.09
N TRP A 411 -13.21 8.47 25.35
CA TRP A 411 -12.23 8.68 26.40
C TRP A 411 -11.36 7.44 26.64
N LEU A 412 -11.94 6.25 26.55
CA LEU A 412 -11.20 4.99 26.67
C LEU A 412 -10.26 4.78 25.46
N VAL A 413 -10.72 5.10 24.25
CA VAL A 413 -9.88 5.06 23.03
C VAL A 413 -8.71 6.03 23.15
N LEU A 414 -8.99 7.26 23.58
CA LEU A 414 -7.95 8.27 23.77
C LEU A 414 -6.94 7.84 24.83
N LYS A 415 -7.40 7.31 25.96
CA LYS A 415 -6.55 6.77 27.03
C LYS A 415 -5.68 5.59 26.58
N ASP A 416 -6.16 4.82 25.62
CA ASP A 416 -5.43 3.66 25.07
C ASP A 416 -4.38 4.08 24.02
N ILE A 417 -4.51 5.24 23.37
CA ILE A 417 -3.62 5.68 22.27
C ILE A 417 -2.66 6.80 22.72
N LEU A 418 -3.17 7.80 23.44
CA LEU A 418 -2.43 9.03 23.78
C LEU A 418 -1.11 8.78 24.50
N PRO A 419 -0.99 7.84 25.46
CA PRO A 419 0.29 7.58 26.11
C PRO A 419 1.40 7.19 25.12
N PHE A 420 1.07 6.37 24.11
CA PHE A 420 2.05 5.95 23.10
C PHE A 420 2.44 7.11 22.18
N VAL A 421 1.49 7.98 21.83
CA VAL A 421 1.76 9.21 21.05
C VAL A 421 2.72 10.13 21.81
N VAL A 422 2.46 10.38 23.09
CA VAL A 422 3.28 11.28 23.93
C VAL A 422 4.66 10.68 24.17
N ILE A 423 4.74 9.40 24.53
CA ILE A 423 6.03 8.75 24.79
C ILE A 423 6.87 8.65 23.52
N ALA A 424 6.27 8.23 22.39
CA ALA A 424 6.98 8.17 21.13
C ALA A 424 7.41 9.56 20.66
N GLY A 425 6.51 10.54 20.70
CA GLY A 425 6.81 11.93 20.34
C GLY A 425 7.93 12.53 21.20
N GLY A 426 7.86 12.38 22.52
CA GLY A 426 8.89 12.85 23.44
C GLY A 426 10.25 12.17 23.23
N SER A 427 10.26 10.84 23.04
CA SER A 427 11.49 10.09 22.76
C SER A 427 12.16 10.54 21.46
N ILE A 428 11.37 10.84 20.44
CA ILE A 428 11.84 11.26 19.12
C ILE A 428 12.34 12.69 19.13
N LEU A 429 11.67 13.60 19.82
CA LEU A 429 12.16 14.97 20.00
C LEU A 429 13.48 15.00 20.77
N ALA A 430 13.60 14.21 21.83
CA ALA A 430 14.84 14.08 22.58
C ALA A 430 15.96 13.48 21.72
N ALA A 431 15.67 12.44 20.92
CA ALA A 431 16.64 11.86 19.99
C ALA A 431 17.11 12.86 18.93
N GLY A 432 16.19 13.67 18.40
CA GLY A 432 16.49 14.76 17.46
C GLY A 432 17.43 15.81 18.08
N TYR A 433 17.15 16.19 19.33
CA TYR A 433 18.00 17.14 20.06
C TYR A 433 19.40 16.59 20.31
N VAL A 434 19.54 15.33 20.76
CA VAL A 434 20.85 14.70 20.96
C VAL A 434 21.61 14.59 19.63
N ALA A 435 20.94 14.22 18.55
CA ALA A 435 21.57 14.09 17.25
C ALA A 435 22.01 15.43 16.63
N SER A 436 21.44 16.57 17.06
CA SER A 436 21.85 17.89 16.56
C SER A 436 23.31 18.25 16.89
N PHE A 437 23.91 17.57 17.86
CA PHE A 437 25.33 17.71 18.21
C PHE A 437 26.26 16.85 17.33
N THR A 438 25.74 16.03 16.45
CA THR A 438 26.53 15.16 15.57
C THR A 438 26.66 15.79 14.18
N PRO A 439 27.89 16.17 13.72
CA PRO A 439 28.05 16.85 12.43
C PRO A 439 27.96 15.92 11.21
N ASN A 440 28.15 14.61 11.40
CA ASN A 440 28.14 13.65 10.32
C ASN A 440 26.76 13.00 10.16
N ILE A 441 26.22 13.01 8.94
CA ILE A 441 24.89 12.51 8.61
C ILE A 441 24.68 11.02 8.98
N TYR A 442 25.72 10.19 8.82
CA TYR A 442 25.65 8.76 9.16
C TYR A 442 25.56 8.55 10.67
N TRP A 443 26.38 9.30 11.44
CA TRP A 443 26.31 9.29 12.91
C TRP A 443 25.00 9.89 13.41
N SER A 444 24.51 10.96 12.79
CA SER A 444 23.20 11.55 13.11
C SER A 444 22.09 10.50 12.99
N LEU A 445 22.06 9.75 11.88
CA LEU A 445 21.07 8.68 11.67
C LEU A 445 21.17 7.60 12.77
N LEU A 446 22.37 7.10 13.05
CA LEU A 446 22.58 6.06 14.06
C LEU A 446 22.17 6.54 15.45
N VAL A 447 22.57 7.75 15.83
CA VAL A 447 22.24 8.35 17.14
C VAL A 447 20.73 8.56 17.26
N LYS A 448 20.06 9.09 16.23
CA LYS A 448 18.60 9.25 16.22
C LYS A 448 17.89 7.91 16.47
N ILE A 449 18.28 6.86 15.76
CA ILE A 449 17.66 5.53 15.92
C ILE A 449 17.97 4.96 17.32
N ALA A 450 19.23 4.95 17.73
CA ALA A 450 19.64 4.35 19.00
C ALA A 450 18.98 5.06 20.19
N VAL A 451 19.04 6.39 20.24
CA VAL A 451 18.46 7.18 21.33
C VAL A 451 16.93 7.05 21.36
N ALA A 452 16.27 7.12 20.21
CA ALA A 452 14.81 6.96 20.14
C ALA A 452 14.36 5.58 20.64
N VAL A 453 15.02 4.50 20.22
CA VAL A 453 14.70 3.13 20.64
C VAL A 453 14.97 2.95 22.14
N VAL A 454 16.13 3.39 22.63
CA VAL A 454 16.50 3.25 24.06
C VAL A 454 15.55 4.05 24.94
N LEU A 455 15.26 5.32 24.59
CA LEU A 455 14.34 6.15 25.37
C LEU A 455 12.93 5.58 25.37
N TYR A 456 12.40 5.21 24.19
CA TYR A 456 11.07 4.64 24.11
C TYR A 456 10.96 3.35 24.92
N ALA A 457 11.90 2.41 24.75
CA ALA A 457 11.91 1.15 25.50
C ALA A 457 12.08 1.37 27.01
N SER A 458 12.95 2.29 27.44
CA SER A 458 13.16 2.62 28.85
C SER A 458 11.92 3.21 29.50
N VAL A 459 11.26 4.17 28.85
CA VAL A 459 10.02 4.77 29.37
C VAL A 459 8.89 3.74 29.42
N MET A 460 8.77 2.86 28.40
CA MET A 460 7.77 1.79 28.39
C MET A 460 8.02 0.75 29.49
N TYR A 461 9.29 0.43 29.76
CA TYR A 461 9.67 -0.46 30.87
C TYR A 461 9.35 0.15 32.23
N LEU A 462 9.75 1.41 32.46
CA LEU A 462 9.54 2.13 33.72
C LEU A 462 8.04 2.43 34.00
N SER A 463 7.26 2.72 32.96
CA SER A 463 5.81 2.92 33.08
C SER A 463 5.04 1.64 33.42
N GLY A 464 5.69 0.47 33.41
CA GLY A 464 5.05 -0.80 33.69
C GLY A 464 4.00 -1.24 32.67
N ALA A 465 4.09 -0.74 31.42
CA ALA A 465 3.11 -1.02 30.37
C ALA A 465 2.95 -2.53 30.13
N ASN A 466 1.77 -3.07 30.42
CA ASN A 466 1.50 -4.51 30.29
C ASN A 466 1.78 -5.04 28.87
N ILE A 467 1.50 -4.23 27.83
CA ILE A 467 1.77 -4.59 26.44
C ILE A 467 3.26 -4.79 26.19
N PHE A 468 4.11 -3.93 26.73
CA PHE A 468 5.58 -4.07 26.60
C PHE A 468 6.06 -5.36 27.27
N ARG A 469 5.62 -5.64 28.50
CA ARG A 469 5.98 -6.86 29.24
C ARG A 469 5.49 -8.13 28.52
N GLU A 470 4.26 -8.13 28.01
CA GLU A 470 3.73 -9.25 27.24
C GLU A 470 4.50 -9.47 25.94
N SER A 471 4.85 -8.40 25.23
CA SER A 471 5.61 -8.47 23.98
C SER A 471 7.02 -9.01 24.21
N VAL A 472 7.71 -8.53 25.24
CA VAL A 472 9.04 -9.02 25.62
C VAL A 472 8.98 -10.48 26.06
N ALA A 473 7.98 -10.87 26.86
CA ALA A 473 7.81 -12.25 27.32
C ALA A 473 7.55 -13.21 26.13
N GLN A 474 6.77 -12.79 25.13
CA GLN A 474 6.54 -13.59 23.92
C GLN A 474 7.82 -13.76 23.10
N ILE A 475 8.60 -12.69 22.90
CA ILE A 475 9.86 -12.75 22.14
C ILE A 475 10.87 -13.67 22.86
N THR A 476 11.03 -13.50 24.16
CA THR A 476 11.95 -14.35 24.96
C THR A 476 11.49 -15.80 25.00
N GLY A 477 10.19 -16.06 25.08
CA GLY A 477 9.61 -17.41 25.00
C GLY A 477 9.81 -18.08 23.65
N MET A 478 9.72 -17.33 22.52
CA MET A 478 10.02 -17.85 21.19
C MET A 478 11.51 -18.17 20.99
N ILE A 479 12.41 -17.34 21.54
CA ILE A 479 13.87 -17.59 21.48
C ILE A 479 14.20 -18.85 22.27
N ARG A 480 13.60 -19.04 23.45
CA ARG A 480 13.84 -20.21 24.30
C ARG A 480 13.38 -21.52 23.68
N LYS A 481 12.20 -21.52 23.02
CA LYS A 481 11.68 -22.68 22.27
C LYS A 481 12.45 -23.01 21.00
N LYS A 482 13.33 -22.13 20.51
CA LYS A 482 14.14 -22.37 19.32
C LYS A 482 15.51 -22.94 19.68
N HIS A 483 15.86 -22.94 20.96
CA HIS A 483 17.10 -23.50 21.50
C HIS A 483 16.87 -24.82 22.29
N GLU A 484 15.61 -25.19 22.50
CA GLU A 484 15.17 -26.54 22.88
C GLU A 484 14.73 -27.33 21.63
#